data_40fc92fa96f0df4bf255037db76b8f6d
#
_entry.id   40fc92fa96f0df4bf255037db76b8f6d
#
_cell.length_a   1.000
_cell.length_b   1.000
_cell.length_c   1.000
_cell.angle_alpha   90.00
_cell.angle_beta   90.00
_cell.angle_gamma   90.00
#
_symmetry.space_group_name_H-M   'P 1'
#
loop_
_entity.id
_entity.type
_entity.pdbx_description
1 polymer ?
#
loop_
_entity_poly.entity_id
_entity_poly.type
_entity_poly.pdbx_seq_one_letter_code
_entity_poly.pdbx_strand_id
1 'polypeptide(L)'
;MLSQLRRKLNLSNEILPDDVVFDILTRLPVKSLIQFRCVSKSWYATITSRIFITTHLNFNLNLKLLSNNNHNGYLLCKSDNELCTLVYNSDRTLTEVSRFQIPLWGANMVDYCNGIFFLYSYVNPTIYLWNPSIQMFKTIDATRFRPFTMDYFDSVAFGFAYLAQISDFKILRIVSYKGFDEEKGKAPPAEAEVYTLSTDSWRAVEILVESVPNIRYILAVQPNSCLFFNGALHFIARTLGNNNNSFILSFDVNDEIFRDIKLPENYLDGLGPNSDHHIHQLVVFKGSLALIVIGPDDDVDEDEDDEEEEEDDDEPDTSNICLIWVMREYGVVDSWTKTNVLFDWVIKLFGCTNSGEFLVQMFDRRLVSLETENLKVNNLGIQIPFWLYYTADLMESLVLLDQVKNPSEYHD
;
A
#
# COMPACT_ATOMS: atom_id res chain seq x y z
N MET A 1 15.76 -57.11 26.23
CA MET A 1 15.73 -55.87 27.05
C MET A 1 14.93 -54.75 26.39
N LEU A 2 15.04 -54.51 25.12
CA LEU A 2 14.25 -53.48 24.37
C LEU A 2 12.75 -53.79 24.25
N SER A 3 12.35 -55.07 24.26
CA SER A 3 10.94 -55.49 24.22
C SER A 3 10.20 -55.31 25.55
N GLN A 4 10.92 -55.27 26.67
CA GLN A 4 10.34 -55.02 28.01
C GLN A 4 10.21 -53.56 28.36
N LEU A 5 11.01 -52.68 27.72
CA LEU A 5 10.85 -51.24 27.84
C LEU A 5 9.63 -50.72 27.07
N ARG A 6 9.24 -51.37 25.98
CA ARG A 6 8.01 -51.05 25.23
C ARG A 6 6.71 -51.38 25.99
N ARG A 7 6.75 -52.28 26.96
CA ARG A 7 5.57 -52.66 27.78
C ARG A 7 5.37 -51.82 29.05
N LYS A 8 6.34 -50.97 29.42
CA LYS A 8 6.22 -50.10 30.60
C LYS A 8 5.82 -48.64 30.26
N LEU A 9 5.81 -48.26 29.00
CA LEU A 9 5.15 -47.06 28.54
C LEU A 9 3.82 -47.49 27.93
N ASN A 10 2.83 -47.78 28.77
CA ASN A 10 1.43 -47.64 28.40
C ASN A 10 1.18 -46.15 28.15
N LEU A 11 1.79 -45.63 27.12
CA LEU A 11 1.23 -44.51 26.42
C LEU A 11 -0.02 -45.06 25.74
N SER A 12 -1.17 -44.98 26.45
CA SER A 12 -2.45 -44.90 25.76
C SER A 12 -2.21 -44.04 24.53
N ASN A 13 -2.53 -44.56 23.36
CA ASN A 13 -2.66 -43.72 22.13
C ASN A 13 -3.84 -42.79 22.39
N GLU A 14 -3.71 -41.89 23.34
CA GLU A 14 -4.58 -40.73 23.43
C GLU A 14 -4.18 -39.83 22.26
N ILE A 15 -4.80 -40.14 21.11
CA ILE A 15 -4.81 -39.26 19.95
C ILE A 15 -5.44 -37.98 20.45
N LEU A 16 -4.68 -36.91 20.47
CA LEU A 16 -5.23 -35.58 20.81
C LEU A 16 -6.47 -35.33 19.94
N PRO A 17 -7.57 -34.84 20.53
CA PRO A 17 -8.74 -34.43 19.75
C PRO A 17 -8.35 -33.49 18.62
N ASP A 18 -9.02 -33.57 17.48
CA ASP A 18 -8.68 -32.81 16.29
C ASP A 18 -8.78 -31.30 16.52
N ASP A 19 -9.68 -30.85 17.36
CA ASP A 19 -9.84 -29.45 17.78
C ASP A 19 -8.63 -28.93 18.57
N VAL A 20 -8.07 -29.76 19.45
CA VAL A 20 -6.86 -29.44 20.21
C VAL A 20 -5.66 -29.36 19.28
N VAL A 21 -5.55 -30.30 18.33
CA VAL A 21 -4.50 -30.25 17.29
C VAL A 21 -4.63 -28.99 16.44
N PHE A 22 -5.84 -28.63 16.04
CA PHE A 22 -6.12 -27.42 15.29
C PHE A 22 -5.67 -26.16 16.05
N ASP A 23 -6.02 -26.05 17.35
CA ASP A 23 -5.62 -24.91 18.18
C ASP A 23 -4.10 -24.82 18.36
N ILE A 24 -3.43 -25.96 18.57
CA ILE A 24 -1.95 -26.01 18.66
C ILE A 24 -1.33 -25.52 17.34
N LEU A 25 -1.78 -26.06 16.20
CA LEU A 25 -1.25 -25.69 14.89
C LEU A 25 -1.46 -24.20 14.61
N THR A 26 -2.60 -23.61 14.97
CA THR A 26 -2.92 -22.21 14.77
C THR A 26 -1.89 -21.26 15.42
N ARG A 27 -1.20 -21.70 16.46
CA ARG A 27 -0.19 -20.92 17.21
C ARG A 27 1.22 -21.07 16.68
N LEU A 28 1.44 -21.88 15.65
CA LEU A 28 2.78 -22.16 15.13
C LEU A 28 3.18 -21.18 14.01
N PRO A 29 4.48 -20.86 13.88
CA PRO A 29 4.99 -20.07 12.78
C PRO A 29 4.73 -20.72 11.41
N VAL A 30 4.57 -19.92 10.37
CA VAL A 30 4.32 -20.39 9.00
C VAL A 30 5.35 -21.42 8.55
N LYS A 31 6.63 -21.19 8.80
CA LYS A 31 7.71 -22.12 8.43
C LYS A 31 7.50 -23.53 9.01
N SER A 32 7.08 -23.62 10.28
CA SER A 32 6.79 -24.90 10.94
C SER A 32 5.57 -25.60 10.33
N LEU A 33 4.52 -24.80 10.03
CA LEU A 33 3.29 -25.32 9.42
C LEU A 33 3.55 -25.88 8.02
N ILE A 34 4.38 -25.22 7.22
CA ILE A 34 4.78 -25.74 5.90
C ILE A 34 5.49 -27.07 6.01
N GLN A 35 6.36 -27.25 7.00
CA GLN A 35 7.02 -28.56 7.27
C GLN A 35 6.02 -29.59 7.78
N PHE A 36 5.09 -29.21 8.62
CA PHE A 36 4.14 -30.13 9.24
C PHE A 36 3.09 -30.69 8.28
N ARG A 37 2.90 -30.07 7.13
CA ARG A 37 2.09 -30.66 6.03
C ARG A 37 2.57 -32.07 5.61
N CYS A 38 3.85 -32.37 5.82
CA CYS A 38 4.43 -33.66 5.46
C CYS A 38 4.21 -34.76 6.53
N VAL A 39 3.71 -34.42 7.70
CA VAL A 39 3.55 -35.34 8.85
C VAL A 39 2.45 -36.37 8.60
N SER A 40 1.29 -35.91 8.11
CA SER A 40 0.15 -36.79 7.81
C SER A 40 -0.80 -36.14 6.80
N LYS A 41 -1.65 -36.97 6.18
CA LYS A 41 -2.69 -36.49 5.27
C LYS A 41 -3.71 -35.59 5.98
N SER A 42 -4.02 -35.91 7.26
CA SER A 42 -4.93 -35.10 8.07
C SER A 42 -4.32 -33.69 8.30
N TRP A 43 -3.07 -33.59 8.73
CA TRP A 43 -2.41 -32.32 8.96
C TRP A 43 -2.26 -31.52 7.66
N TYR A 44 -1.94 -32.20 6.55
CA TYR A 44 -1.93 -31.55 5.25
C TYR A 44 -3.30 -30.93 4.93
N ALA A 45 -4.38 -31.71 5.05
CA ALA A 45 -5.72 -31.24 4.76
C ALA A 45 -6.15 -30.08 5.68
N THR A 46 -5.79 -30.15 6.98
CA THR A 46 -6.06 -29.08 7.94
C THR A 46 -5.33 -27.81 7.56
N ILE A 47 -4.00 -27.87 7.42
CA ILE A 47 -3.14 -26.67 7.20
C ILE A 47 -3.42 -26.01 5.85
N THR A 48 -3.81 -26.75 4.81
CA THR A 48 -4.15 -26.23 3.50
C THR A 48 -5.61 -25.81 3.36
N SER A 49 -6.44 -26.07 4.39
CA SER A 49 -7.83 -25.65 4.36
C SER A 49 -7.97 -24.14 4.51
N ARG A 50 -8.90 -23.55 3.75
CA ARG A 50 -9.20 -22.13 3.84
C ARG A 50 -9.57 -21.68 5.25
N ILE A 51 -10.33 -22.50 5.98
CA ILE A 51 -10.71 -22.22 7.36
C ILE A 51 -9.48 -22.07 8.25
N PHE A 52 -8.51 -22.99 8.14
CA PHE A 52 -7.27 -22.91 8.92
C PHE A 52 -6.42 -21.69 8.55
N ILE A 53 -6.22 -21.46 7.25
CA ILE A 53 -5.45 -20.30 6.73
C ILE A 53 -6.02 -19.00 7.29
N THR A 54 -7.34 -18.84 7.21
CA THR A 54 -8.04 -17.65 7.70
C THR A 54 -7.96 -17.53 9.22
N THR A 55 -8.15 -18.63 9.96
CA THR A 55 -8.05 -18.63 11.42
C THR A 55 -6.65 -18.28 11.89
N HIS A 56 -5.62 -18.82 11.24
CA HIS A 56 -4.22 -18.53 11.53
C HIS A 56 -3.89 -17.05 11.27
N LEU A 57 -4.36 -16.49 10.14
CA LEU A 57 -4.18 -15.08 9.83
C LEU A 57 -4.84 -14.19 10.90
N ASN A 58 -6.10 -14.43 11.21
CA ASN A 58 -6.84 -13.64 12.20
C ASN A 58 -6.26 -13.78 13.61
N PHE A 59 -5.76 -14.97 13.98
CA PHE A 59 -5.07 -15.17 15.24
C PHE A 59 -3.82 -14.28 15.35
N ASN A 60 -3.00 -14.25 14.31
CA ASN A 60 -1.80 -13.41 14.28
C ASN A 60 -2.13 -11.91 14.29
N LEU A 61 -3.18 -11.48 13.59
CA LEU A 61 -3.66 -10.10 13.65
C LEU A 61 -4.12 -9.71 15.06
N ASN A 62 -4.88 -10.57 15.72
CA ASN A 62 -5.35 -10.33 17.08
C ASN A 62 -4.19 -10.30 18.10
N LEU A 63 -3.17 -11.14 17.94
CA LEU A 63 -1.98 -11.09 18.80
C LEU A 63 -1.27 -9.74 18.68
N LYS A 64 -1.17 -9.19 17.46
CA LYS A 64 -0.57 -7.86 17.24
C LYS A 64 -1.38 -6.76 17.93
N LEU A 65 -2.69 -6.79 17.82
CA LEU A 65 -3.57 -5.79 18.47
C LEU A 65 -3.46 -5.84 20.00
N LEU A 66 -3.26 -7.02 20.56
CA LEU A 66 -3.12 -7.22 22.02
C LEU A 66 -1.72 -6.90 22.53
N SER A 67 -0.70 -7.05 21.70
CA SER A 67 0.65 -6.65 22.04
C SER A 67 0.75 -5.14 21.96
N ASN A 68 0.52 -4.45 23.08
CA ASN A 68 0.77 -3.00 23.26
C ASN A 68 2.26 -2.62 23.10
N ASN A 69 3.02 -3.44 22.39
CA ASN A 69 4.42 -3.16 22.16
C ASN A 69 4.52 -1.96 21.23
N ASN A 70 5.36 -1.02 21.61
CA ASN A 70 5.96 -0.03 20.73
C ASN A 70 6.70 -0.78 19.59
N HIS A 71 5.93 -1.38 18.67
CA HIS A 71 6.54 -2.04 17.53
C HIS A 71 7.14 -0.97 16.65
N ASN A 72 8.43 -1.06 16.55
CA ASN A 72 9.20 -0.41 15.53
C ASN A 72 8.55 -0.76 14.17
N GLY A 73 8.34 0.24 13.35
CA GLY A 73 7.79 -0.01 12.01
C GLY A 73 8.76 -0.82 11.15
N TYR A 74 8.29 -1.24 10.01
CA TYR A 74 9.08 -1.95 9.02
C TYR A 74 9.19 -1.14 7.74
N LEU A 75 10.38 -1.10 7.17
CA LEU A 75 10.62 -0.59 5.82
C LEU A 75 10.73 -1.77 4.86
N LEU A 76 9.91 -1.74 3.84
CA LEU A 76 9.94 -2.70 2.74
C LEU A 76 10.61 -1.99 1.56
N CYS A 77 11.80 -2.41 1.21
CA CYS A 77 12.61 -1.78 0.17
C CYS A 77 12.78 -2.74 -1.00
N LYS A 78 12.40 -2.31 -2.20
CA LYS A 78 12.66 -3.04 -3.45
C LYS A 78 13.82 -2.40 -4.19
N SER A 79 14.83 -3.19 -4.55
CA SER A 79 15.90 -2.83 -5.47
C SER A 79 16.03 -3.94 -6.49
N ASP A 80 15.90 -3.60 -7.78
CA ASP A 80 15.87 -4.58 -8.88
C ASP A 80 14.87 -5.72 -8.62
N ASN A 81 15.36 -6.93 -8.46
CA ASN A 81 14.57 -8.12 -8.18
C ASN A 81 14.62 -8.56 -6.72
N GLU A 82 15.15 -7.73 -5.82
CA GLU A 82 15.22 -8.04 -4.40
C GLU A 82 14.25 -7.19 -3.59
N LEU A 83 13.58 -7.84 -2.64
CA LEU A 83 12.83 -7.21 -1.57
C LEU A 83 13.60 -7.39 -0.27
N CYS A 84 14.00 -6.30 0.34
CA CYS A 84 14.60 -6.27 1.65
C CYS A 84 13.58 -5.76 2.68
N THR A 85 13.48 -6.42 3.82
CA THR A 85 12.63 -5.99 4.94
C THR A 85 13.51 -5.57 6.11
N LEU A 86 13.32 -4.35 6.56
CA LEU A 86 14.11 -3.73 7.63
C LEU A 86 13.19 -3.34 8.78
N VAL A 87 13.63 -3.58 10.02
CA VAL A 87 12.98 -3.01 11.21
C VAL A 87 13.51 -1.61 11.44
N TYR A 88 12.60 -0.65 11.56
CA TYR A 88 12.90 0.70 11.99
C TYR A 88 12.81 0.76 13.52
N ASN A 89 13.97 0.79 14.17
CA ASN A 89 14.07 0.75 15.62
C ASN A 89 13.75 2.10 16.28
N SER A 90 13.39 2.08 17.54
CA SER A 90 13.10 3.30 18.33
C SER A 90 14.32 4.23 18.50
N ASP A 91 15.54 3.71 18.37
CA ASP A 91 16.78 4.47 18.34
C ASP A 91 17.12 5.02 16.94
N ARG A 92 16.19 4.89 15.98
CA ARG A 92 16.33 5.30 14.57
C ARG A 92 17.41 4.54 13.80
N THR A 93 17.78 3.36 14.28
CA THR A 93 18.62 2.43 13.52
C THR A 93 17.78 1.48 12.69
N LEU A 94 18.39 0.84 11.70
CA LEU A 94 17.76 -0.15 10.85
C LEU A 94 18.40 -1.52 11.07
N THR A 95 17.56 -2.54 11.18
CA THR A 95 18.01 -3.92 11.28
C THR A 95 17.35 -4.73 10.16
N GLU A 96 18.15 -5.37 9.30
CA GLU A 96 17.64 -6.25 8.26
C GLU A 96 17.01 -7.50 8.91
N VAL A 97 15.75 -7.76 8.54
CA VAL A 97 14.98 -8.92 9.02
C VAL A 97 15.05 -10.05 8.01
N SER A 98 14.83 -9.74 6.74
CA SER A 98 14.77 -10.73 5.68
C SER A 98 15.05 -10.10 4.32
N ARG A 99 15.46 -10.96 3.38
CA ARG A 99 15.70 -10.61 1.99
C ARG A 99 15.12 -11.70 1.10
N PHE A 100 14.34 -11.32 0.11
CA PHE A 100 13.68 -12.23 -0.80
C PHE A 100 14.03 -11.87 -2.25
N GLN A 101 14.18 -12.89 -3.10
CA GLN A 101 14.18 -12.69 -4.54
C GLN A 101 12.74 -12.59 -5.02
N ILE A 102 12.44 -11.56 -5.79
CA ILE A 102 11.12 -11.40 -6.41
C ILE A 102 11.11 -12.29 -7.66
N PRO A 103 10.20 -13.27 -7.75
CA PRO A 103 10.24 -14.26 -8.84
C PRO A 103 9.74 -13.71 -10.19
N LEU A 104 9.29 -12.45 -10.23
CA LEU A 104 8.61 -11.84 -11.36
C LEU A 104 9.41 -10.64 -11.89
N TRP A 105 10.01 -10.80 -13.07
CA TRP A 105 10.74 -9.72 -13.75
C TRP A 105 9.78 -8.62 -14.25
N GLY A 106 10.17 -7.37 -14.08
CA GLY A 106 9.41 -6.21 -14.59
C GLY A 106 8.09 -5.91 -13.87
N ALA A 107 7.76 -6.65 -12.80
CA ALA A 107 6.62 -6.32 -11.98
C ALA A 107 6.96 -5.22 -10.95
N ASN A 108 6.13 -4.20 -10.90
CA ASN A 108 6.23 -3.15 -9.90
C ASN A 108 5.43 -3.52 -8.65
N MET A 109 5.97 -3.18 -7.51
CA MET A 109 5.20 -3.26 -6.27
C MET A 109 4.22 -2.11 -6.20
N VAL A 110 2.96 -2.45 -5.92
CA VAL A 110 1.87 -1.48 -5.77
C VAL A 110 1.57 -1.29 -4.29
N ASP A 111 1.41 -2.40 -3.55
CA ASP A 111 0.99 -2.36 -2.16
C ASP A 111 1.39 -3.63 -1.40
N TYR A 112 1.22 -3.59 -0.08
CA TYR A 112 1.43 -4.71 0.84
C TYR A 112 0.31 -4.78 1.86
N CYS A 113 -0.25 -5.96 2.07
CA CYS A 113 -1.26 -6.18 3.10
C CYS A 113 -1.12 -7.59 3.72
N ASN A 114 -0.92 -7.66 5.04
CA ASN A 114 -0.96 -8.89 5.84
C ASN A 114 -0.17 -10.07 5.27
N GLY A 115 1.07 -9.83 4.85
CA GLY A 115 1.98 -10.85 4.32
C GLY A 115 1.86 -11.09 2.82
N ILE A 116 0.97 -10.38 2.13
CA ILE A 116 0.77 -10.47 0.69
C ILE A 116 1.24 -9.19 0.01
N PHE A 117 2.09 -9.33 -0.99
CA PHE A 117 2.48 -8.25 -1.88
C PHE A 117 1.59 -8.22 -3.11
N PHE A 118 1.10 -7.05 -3.41
CA PHE A 118 0.39 -6.76 -4.64
C PHE A 118 1.38 -6.20 -5.66
N LEU A 119 1.55 -6.92 -6.78
CA LEU A 119 2.46 -6.56 -7.85
C LEU A 119 1.68 -6.34 -9.13
N TYR A 120 2.12 -5.39 -9.95
CA TYR A 120 1.53 -5.10 -11.24
C TYR A 120 2.61 -4.95 -12.32
N SER A 121 2.41 -5.59 -13.47
CA SER A 121 3.27 -5.44 -14.63
C SER A 121 2.62 -4.50 -15.65
N TYR A 122 3.33 -3.40 -15.99
CA TYR A 122 2.86 -2.46 -17.02
C TYR A 122 3.20 -2.96 -18.44
N VAL A 123 4.18 -3.82 -18.59
CA VAL A 123 4.58 -4.36 -19.92
C VAL A 123 3.53 -5.33 -20.43
N ASN A 124 3.12 -6.25 -19.58
CA ASN A 124 1.99 -7.15 -19.82
C ASN A 124 0.99 -6.91 -18.69
N PRO A 125 -0.05 -6.09 -18.87
CA PRO A 125 -0.94 -5.67 -17.82
C PRO A 125 -1.52 -6.84 -17.02
N THR A 126 -0.79 -7.28 -16.02
CA THR A 126 -1.09 -8.47 -15.23
C THR A 126 -0.88 -8.16 -13.76
N ILE A 127 -1.81 -8.61 -12.95
CA ILE A 127 -1.80 -8.47 -11.50
C ILE A 127 -1.31 -9.78 -10.88
N TYR A 128 -0.42 -9.65 -9.91
CA TYR A 128 0.06 -10.77 -9.11
C TYR A 128 -0.10 -10.48 -7.62
N LEU A 129 -0.60 -11.46 -6.88
CA LEU A 129 -0.49 -11.51 -5.44
C LEU A 129 0.65 -12.49 -5.09
N TRP A 130 1.63 -12.01 -4.34
CA TRP A 130 2.81 -12.79 -3.97
C TRP A 130 2.93 -12.92 -2.46
N ASN A 131 3.10 -14.17 -1.99
CA ASN A 131 3.38 -14.48 -0.60
C ASN A 131 4.80 -15.06 -0.45
N PRO A 132 5.79 -14.28 -0.01
CA PRO A 132 7.15 -14.75 0.16
C PRO A 132 7.30 -15.79 1.27
N SER A 133 6.44 -15.81 2.29
CA SER A 133 6.53 -16.73 3.42
C SER A 133 6.36 -18.20 3.00
N ILE A 134 5.61 -18.42 1.93
CA ILE A 134 5.34 -19.76 1.35
C ILE A 134 5.84 -19.89 -0.08
N GLN A 135 6.50 -18.84 -0.60
CA GLN A 135 7.04 -18.75 -1.97
C GLN A 135 5.98 -19.04 -3.05
N MET A 136 4.79 -18.53 -2.88
CA MET A 136 3.69 -18.70 -3.81
C MET A 136 3.20 -17.37 -4.36
N PHE A 137 2.73 -17.40 -5.59
CA PHE A 137 2.03 -16.27 -6.19
C PHE A 137 0.80 -16.74 -6.95
N LYS A 138 -0.16 -15.83 -7.05
CA LYS A 138 -1.38 -15.99 -7.84
C LYS A 138 -1.38 -14.93 -8.92
N THR A 139 -1.57 -15.36 -10.15
CA THR A 139 -1.89 -14.48 -11.28
C THR A 139 -3.39 -14.22 -11.28
N ILE A 140 -3.76 -12.96 -11.38
CA ILE A 140 -5.14 -12.54 -11.51
C ILE A 140 -5.38 -12.20 -12.97
N ASP A 141 -6.27 -12.97 -13.59
CA ASP A 141 -6.59 -12.84 -15.00
C ASP A 141 -7.27 -11.50 -15.31
N ALA A 142 -7.21 -11.18 -16.60
CA ALA A 142 -7.65 -9.90 -17.13
C ALA A 142 -9.06 -9.51 -16.65
N THR A 143 -9.19 -8.27 -16.36
CA THR A 143 -10.41 -7.56 -16.00
C THR A 143 -11.38 -7.50 -17.18
N ARG A 144 -12.62 -7.09 -16.92
CA ARG A 144 -13.63 -6.83 -17.95
C ARG A 144 -13.26 -5.65 -18.85
N PHE A 145 -12.42 -4.74 -18.35
CA PHE A 145 -11.95 -3.60 -19.12
C PHE A 145 -10.96 -4.05 -20.17
N ARG A 146 -11.09 -3.47 -21.37
CA ARG A 146 -10.27 -3.83 -22.53
C ARG A 146 -8.77 -3.82 -22.21
N PRO A 147 -7.97 -4.65 -22.89
CA PRO A 147 -6.52 -4.64 -22.69
C PRO A 147 -5.98 -3.24 -22.94
N PHE A 148 -5.04 -2.86 -22.10
CA PHE A 148 -4.31 -1.62 -22.11
C PHE A 148 -3.73 -1.31 -23.48
N THR A 149 -4.32 -0.42 -24.22
CA THR A 149 -3.58 0.35 -25.20
C THR A 149 -3.26 1.68 -24.51
N MET A 150 -1.99 1.99 -24.32
CA MET A 150 -1.52 3.21 -23.62
C MET A 150 -2.10 4.51 -24.19
N ASP A 151 -2.72 4.42 -25.35
CA ASP A 151 -3.28 5.56 -26.09
C ASP A 151 -4.63 6.05 -25.55
N TYR A 152 -5.32 5.25 -24.71
CA TYR A 152 -6.69 5.54 -24.29
C TYR A 152 -6.88 5.78 -22.78
N PHE A 153 -5.90 5.44 -21.92
CA PHE A 153 -6.03 5.63 -20.49
C PHE A 153 -5.19 6.80 -20.01
N ASP A 154 -5.75 7.60 -19.12
CA ASP A 154 -5.00 8.66 -18.44
C ASP A 154 -4.27 8.11 -17.23
N SER A 155 -4.98 7.37 -16.40
CA SER A 155 -4.39 6.75 -15.24
C SER A 155 -5.12 5.48 -14.82
N VAL A 156 -4.38 4.59 -14.15
CA VAL A 156 -4.93 3.44 -13.44
C VAL A 156 -4.45 3.51 -12.01
N ALA A 157 -5.39 3.55 -11.07
CA ALA A 157 -5.12 3.51 -9.66
C ALA A 157 -5.59 2.17 -9.06
N PHE A 158 -4.82 1.68 -8.10
CA PHE A 158 -5.12 0.46 -7.38
C PHE A 158 -5.18 0.70 -5.88
N GLY A 159 -6.06 -0.04 -5.21
CA GLY A 159 -6.05 -0.18 -3.76
C GLY A 159 -6.15 -1.65 -3.37
N PHE A 160 -5.48 -2.01 -2.28
CA PHE A 160 -5.44 -3.37 -1.79
C PHE A 160 -5.75 -3.40 -0.31
N ALA A 161 -6.70 -4.23 0.11
CA ALA A 161 -7.13 -4.29 1.50
C ALA A 161 -7.54 -5.70 1.94
N TYR A 162 -7.40 -5.96 3.24
CA TYR A 162 -7.96 -7.13 3.91
C TYR A 162 -9.13 -6.73 4.79
N LEU A 163 -10.26 -7.44 4.62
CA LEU A 163 -11.45 -7.27 5.43
C LEU A 163 -11.50 -8.34 6.51
N ALA A 164 -11.25 -7.95 7.75
CA ALA A 164 -11.28 -8.86 8.88
C ALA A 164 -12.68 -9.46 9.14
N GLN A 165 -13.76 -8.70 8.86
CA GLN A 165 -15.16 -9.13 9.08
C GLN A 165 -15.53 -10.35 8.23
N ILE A 166 -15.08 -10.38 6.99
CA ILE A 166 -15.33 -11.49 6.05
C ILE A 166 -14.09 -12.34 5.79
N SER A 167 -12.97 -11.96 6.40
CA SER A 167 -11.67 -12.64 6.28
C SER A 167 -11.24 -12.83 4.83
N ASP A 168 -11.27 -11.75 4.05
CA ASP A 168 -10.97 -11.80 2.63
C ASP A 168 -10.14 -10.60 2.15
N PHE A 169 -9.47 -10.76 1.03
CA PHE A 169 -8.71 -9.71 0.37
C PHE A 169 -9.49 -9.14 -0.81
N LYS A 170 -9.45 -7.83 -0.96
CA LYS A 170 -10.02 -7.13 -2.10
C LYS A 170 -8.99 -6.25 -2.79
N ILE A 171 -9.06 -6.19 -4.12
CA ILE A 171 -8.35 -5.23 -4.95
C ILE A 171 -9.38 -4.34 -5.61
N LEU A 172 -9.27 -3.04 -5.38
CA LEU A 172 -10.00 -2.03 -6.13
C LEU A 172 -9.10 -1.57 -7.28
N ARG A 173 -9.67 -1.47 -8.48
CA ARG A 173 -9.06 -0.86 -9.65
C ARG A 173 -9.94 0.25 -10.15
N ILE A 174 -9.38 1.43 -10.35
CA ILE A 174 -10.04 2.60 -10.93
C ILE A 174 -9.28 2.98 -12.20
N VAL A 175 -10.02 3.16 -13.29
CA VAL A 175 -9.48 3.54 -14.60
C VAL A 175 -10.09 4.86 -15.00
N SER A 176 -9.25 5.84 -15.31
CA SER A 176 -9.65 7.08 -15.95
C SER A 176 -9.08 7.16 -17.37
N TYR A 177 -9.83 7.80 -18.27
CA TYR A 177 -9.54 7.76 -19.70
C TYR A 177 -9.02 9.11 -20.19
N LYS A 178 -7.93 9.07 -21.00
CA LYS A 178 -7.46 10.21 -21.78
C LYS A 178 -8.43 10.50 -22.91
N GLY A 179 -8.70 11.76 -23.09
CA GLY A 179 -9.27 12.27 -24.32
C GLY A 179 -10.67 12.82 -24.14
N PHE A 180 -10.72 14.09 -24.47
CA PHE A 180 -11.94 14.75 -24.83
C PHE A 180 -12.33 14.21 -26.21
N ASP A 181 -13.40 13.42 -26.29
CA ASP A 181 -13.99 13.05 -27.57
C ASP A 181 -14.59 14.32 -28.17
N GLU A 182 -13.88 14.94 -29.11
CA GLU A 182 -14.30 16.19 -29.73
C GLU A 182 -15.66 16.05 -30.43
N GLU A 183 -16.01 14.85 -30.91
CA GLU A 183 -17.32 14.58 -31.55
C GLU A 183 -18.46 14.49 -30.53
N LYS A 184 -18.18 14.02 -29.30
CA LYS A 184 -19.17 13.87 -28.22
C LYS A 184 -19.10 14.95 -27.16
N GLY A 185 -18.06 15.78 -27.17
CA GLY A 185 -17.89 16.90 -26.24
C GLY A 185 -17.72 16.49 -24.77
N LYS A 186 -17.33 15.23 -24.48
CA LYS A 186 -17.22 14.70 -23.11
C LYS A 186 -16.15 13.61 -23.03
N ALA A 187 -15.33 13.65 -21.97
CA ALA A 187 -14.50 12.51 -21.60
C ALA A 187 -15.36 11.32 -21.14
N PRO A 188 -14.97 10.07 -21.41
CA PRO A 188 -15.67 8.92 -20.83
C PRO A 188 -15.57 8.96 -19.30
N PRO A 189 -16.60 8.47 -18.60
CA PRO A 189 -16.57 8.39 -17.14
C PRO A 189 -15.47 7.45 -16.66
N ALA A 190 -14.88 7.73 -15.50
CA ALA A 190 -14.00 6.78 -14.84
C ALA A 190 -14.79 5.51 -14.47
N GLU A 191 -14.14 4.37 -14.56
CA GLU A 191 -14.70 3.05 -14.27
C GLU A 191 -13.99 2.41 -13.09
N ALA A 192 -14.72 1.68 -12.25
CA ALA A 192 -14.16 0.96 -11.13
C ALA A 192 -14.61 -0.50 -11.11
N GLU A 193 -13.72 -1.37 -10.66
CA GLU A 193 -14.00 -2.77 -10.43
C GLU A 193 -13.31 -3.27 -9.17
N VAL A 194 -13.92 -4.27 -8.53
CA VAL A 194 -13.39 -4.93 -7.34
C VAL A 194 -13.15 -6.39 -7.64
N TYR A 195 -11.95 -6.85 -7.37
CA TYR A 195 -11.61 -8.26 -7.30
C TYR A 195 -11.70 -8.74 -5.86
N THR A 196 -12.29 -9.92 -5.68
CA THR A 196 -12.38 -10.59 -4.38
C THR A 196 -11.63 -11.91 -4.44
N LEU A 197 -10.64 -12.10 -3.55
CA LEU A 197 -9.76 -13.27 -3.60
C LEU A 197 -10.51 -14.59 -3.41
N SER A 198 -11.51 -14.61 -2.53
CA SER A 198 -12.26 -15.83 -2.23
C SER A 198 -13.13 -16.32 -3.37
N THR A 199 -13.65 -15.41 -4.17
CA THR A 199 -14.51 -15.73 -5.32
C THR A 199 -13.74 -15.81 -6.63
N ASP A 200 -12.47 -15.41 -6.61
CA ASP A 200 -11.58 -15.35 -7.77
C ASP A 200 -12.24 -14.64 -8.97
N SER A 201 -12.86 -13.50 -8.71
CA SER A 201 -13.66 -12.82 -9.72
C SER A 201 -13.67 -11.32 -9.56
N TRP A 202 -13.74 -10.62 -10.71
CA TRP A 202 -13.95 -9.18 -10.80
C TRP A 202 -15.43 -8.86 -10.94
N ARG A 203 -15.83 -7.75 -10.34
CA ARG A 203 -17.14 -7.14 -10.56
C ARG A 203 -17.03 -5.63 -10.68
N ALA A 204 -17.81 -5.04 -11.56
CA ALA A 204 -17.89 -3.60 -11.69
C ALA A 204 -18.58 -2.99 -10.46
N VAL A 205 -18.09 -1.81 -10.05
CA VAL A 205 -18.66 -0.99 -8.99
C VAL A 205 -18.90 0.40 -9.56
N GLU A 206 -20.08 0.94 -9.30
CA GLU A 206 -20.45 2.27 -9.79
C GLU A 206 -19.81 3.35 -8.89
N ILE A 207 -19.14 4.34 -9.50
CA ILE A 207 -18.62 5.47 -8.79
C ILE A 207 -19.73 6.52 -8.66
N LEU A 208 -20.45 6.48 -7.54
CA LEU A 208 -21.47 7.47 -7.18
C LEU A 208 -20.99 8.28 -5.99
N VAL A 209 -20.95 9.60 -6.13
CA VAL A 209 -20.54 10.51 -5.07
C VAL A 209 -21.54 11.67 -5.03
N GLU A 210 -22.09 11.93 -3.84
CA GLU A 210 -23.25 12.83 -3.67
C GLU A 210 -22.89 14.31 -3.85
N SER A 211 -21.69 14.73 -3.44
CA SER A 211 -21.35 16.16 -3.36
C SER A 211 -20.83 16.75 -4.67
N VAL A 212 -20.51 15.92 -5.65
CA VAL A 212 -20.01 16.36 -6.94
C VAL A 212 -21.01 16.00 -8.04
N PRO A 213 -21.95 16.89 -8.38
CA PRO A 213 -23.12 16.61 -9.24
C PRO A 213 -22.79 16.26 -10.69
N ASN A 214 -21.56 15.98 -11.06
CA ASN A 214 -21.15 15.50 -12.39
C ASN A 214 -19.88 14.62 -12.31
N ILE A 215 -19.78 13.78 -11.29
CA ILE A 215 -18.65 12.88 -11.07
C ILE A 215 -18.33 11.90 -12.22
N ARG A 216 -19.16 11.87 -13.24
CA ARG A 216 -18.81 11.17 -14.48
C ARG A 216 -17.44 11.57 -15.05
N TYR A 217 -16.81 12.63 -14.52
CA TYR A 217 -15.56 13.18 -15.01
C TYR A 217 -14.50 13.25 -13.93
N ILE A 218 -14.15 12.13 -13.30
CA ILE A 218 -12.87 12.03 -12.61
C ILE A 218 -11.80 12.04 -13.69
N LEU A 219 -11.06 13.15 -13.75
CA LEU A 219 -10.01 13.34 -14.75
C LEU A 219 -8.82 12.42 -14.46
N ALA A 220 -8.42 12.33 -13.22
CA ALA A 220 -7.30 11.53 -12.81
C ALA A 220 -7.45 11.07 -11.34
N VAL A 221 -7.12 9.83 -11.10
CA VAL A 221 -6.80 9.32 -9.76
C VAL A 221 -5.30 9.12 -9.74
N GLN A 222 -4.60 9.74 -8.79
CA GLN A 222 -3.14 9.64 -8.75
C GLN A 222 -2.72 8.17 -8.60
N PRO A 223 -1.92 7.63 -9.52
CA PRO A 223 -1.37 6.29 -9.37
C PRO A 223 -0.52 6.20 -8.11
N ASN A 224 -0.55 5.07 -7.42
CA ASN A 224 0.25 4.80 -6.21
C ASN A 224 0.00 5.73 -5.00
N SER A 225 -1.13 6.43 -4.97
CA SER A 225 -1.52 7.30 -3.84
C SER A 225 -2.58 6.68 -2.92
N CYS A 226 -2.84 5.38 -3.04
CA CYS A 226 -3.86 4.73 -2.23
C CYS A 226 -3.41 4.59 -0.78
N LEU A 227 -4.27 5.00 0.14
CA LEU A 227 -4.09 4.82 1.57
C LEU A 227 -5.27 4.02 2.14
N PHE A 228 -4.98 2.86 2.74
CA PHE A 228 -6.00 2.16 3.54
C PHE A 228 -6.04 2.74 4.95
N PHE A 229 -7.17 3.32 5.30
CA PHE A 229 -7.40 3.90 6.63
C PHE A 229 -8.88 3.79 7.01
N ASN A 230 -9.16 3.50 8.28
CA ASN A 230 -10.52 3.44 8.85
C ASN A 230 -11.52 2.60 8.01
N GLY A 231 -11.08 1.46 7.49
CA GLY A 231 -11.91 0.54 6.70
C GLY A 231 -12.17 0.96 5.25
N ALA A 232 -11.56 2.05 4.79
CA ALA A 232 -11.70 2.55 3.43
C ALA A 232 -10.35 2.75 2.72
N LEU A 233 -10.37 2.64 1.39
CA LEU A 233 -9.27 2.99 0.50
C LEU A 233 -9.46 4.45 0.05
N HIS A 234 -8.42 5.27 0.23
CA HIS A 234 -8.44 6.69 -0.06
C HIS A 234 -7.51 7.02 -1.21
N PHE A 235 -7.98 7.84 -2.13
CA PHE A 235 -7.25 8.29 -3.31
C PHE A 235 -7.39 9.80 -3.46
N ILE A 236 -6.37 10.45 -4.02
CA ILE A 236 -6.50 11.83 -4.47
C ILE A 236 -7.06 11.79 -5.89
N ALA A 237 -8.19 12.45 -6.10
CA ALA A 237 -8.89 12.52 -7.35
C ALA A 237 -9.11 13.97 -7.78
N ARG A 238 -9.19 14.21 -9.09
CA ARG A 238 -9.48 15.51 -9.68
C ARG A 238 -10.71 15.41 -10.60
N THR A 239 -11.53 16.44 -10.61
CA THR A 239 -12.65 16.56 -11.56
C THR A 239 -12.29 17.42 -12.76
N LEU A 240 -12.86 17.07 -13.93
CA LEU A 240 -12.87 17.97 -15.09
C LEU A 240 -13.88 19.12 -14.86
N GLY A 241 -13.43 20.35 -14.94
CA GLY A 241 -14.29 21.55 -14.86
C GLY A 241 -13.46 22.82 -14.83
N ASN A 242 -14.12 23.99 -14.90
CA ASN A 242 -13.45 25.30 -14.90
C ASN A 242 -12.66 25.59 -13.61
N ASN A 243 -12.85 24.78 -12.59
CA ASN A 243 -12.03 24.75 -11.39
C ASN A 243 -11.56 23.30 -11.23
N ASN A 244 -10.30 23.01 -11.50
CA ASN A 244 -9.66 21.70 -11.27
C ASN A 244 -9.69 21.35 -9.76
N ASN A 245 -10.87 21.01 -9.24
CA ASN A 245 -11.04 20.74 -7.83
C ASN A 245 -10.54 19.33 -7.48
N SER A 246 -9.48 19.27 -6.71
CA SER A 246 -9.02 18.03 -6.10
C SER A 246 -9.87 17.69 -4.86
N PHE A 247 -10.06 16.41 -4.62
CA PHE A 247 -10.76 15.88 -3.46
C PHE A 247 -10.22 14.48 -3.12
N ILE A 248 -10.56 13.97 -1.95
CA ILE A 248 -10.24 12.59 -1.58
C ILE A 248 -11.43 11.72 -1.97
N LEU A 249 -11.21 10.79 -2.91
CA LEU A 249 -12.15 9.73 -3.22
C LEU A 249 -11.92 8.57 -2.24
N SER A 250 -12.89 8.28 -1.41
CA SER A 250 -12.83 7.18 -0.46
C SER A 250 -13.75 6.04 -0.90
N PHE A 251 -13.28 4.80 -0.79
CA PHE A 251 -14.02 3.60 -1.09
C PHE A 251 -14.11 2.73 0.17
N ASP A 252 -15.31 2.63 0.75
CA ASP A 252 -15.58 1.72 1.84
C ASP A 252 -15.46 0.28 1.34
N VAL A 253 -14.50 -0.46 1.87
CA VAL A 253 -14.17 -1.80 1.33
C VAL A 253 -15.20 -2.85 1.73
N ASN A 254 -15.95 -2.64 2.83
CA ASN A 254 -16.98 -3.54 3.28
C ASN A 254 -18.30 -3.33 2.51
N ASP A 255 -18.78 -2.10 2.50
CA ASP A 255 -20.05 -1.75 1.87
C ASP A 255 -19.93 -1.53 0.36
N GLU A 256 -18.68 -1.35 -0.12
CA GLU A 256 -18.32 -1.11 -1.52
C GLU A 256 -18.98 0.14 -2.10
N ILE A 257 -18.98 1.19 -1.31
CA ILE A 257 -19.56 2.49 -1.63
C ILE A 257 -18.46 3.54 -1.71
N PHE A 258 -18.50 4.34 -2.78
CA PHE A 258 -17.66 5.51 -2.91
C PHE A 258 -18.25 6.70 -2.16
N ARG A 259 -17.37 7.48 -1.53
CA ARG A 259 -17.69 8.77 -0.90
C ARG A 259 -16.58 9.75 -1.23
N ASP A 260 -16.89 11.04 -1.17
CA ASP A 260 -15.90 12.11 -1.27
C ASP A 260 -15.63 12.73 0.10
N ILE A 261 -14.38 13.13 0.28
CA ILE A 261 -13.95 13.97 1.39
C ILE A 261 -13.34 15.22 0.76
N LYS A 262 -13.95 16.37 1.01
CA LYS A 262 -13.46 17.64 0.48
C LYS A 262 -12.13 17.99 1.14
N LEU A 263 -11.22 18.53 0.33
CA LEU A 263 -10.00 19.13 0.85
C LEU A 263 -10.33 20.48 1.54
N PRO A 264 -9.43 20.96 2.41
CA PRO A 264 -9.60 22.28 3.02
C PRO A 264 -9.71 23.37 1.96
N GLU A 265 -10.49 24.41 2.23
CA GLU A 265 -10.44 25.62 1.40
C GLU A 265 -9.01 26.18 1.44
N ASN A 266 -8.51 26.61 0.29
CA ASN A 266 -7.16 27.20 0.15
C ASN A 266 -6.03 26.25 0.65
N TYR A 267 -6.17 24.95 0.43
CA TYR A 267 -5.17 23.97 0.88
C TYR A 267 -3.80 24.13 0.22
N LEU A 268 -3.71 24.94 -0.83
CA LEU A 268 -2.46 25.27 -1.54
C LEU A 268 -1.88 26.65 -1.16
N ASP A 269 -2.53 27.42 -0.26
CA ASP A 269 -2.05 28.74 0.12
C ASP A 269 -0.62 28.69 0.67
N GLY A 270 0.27 29.45 0.08
CA GLY A 270 1.70 29.50 0.39
C GLY A 270 2.54 28.59 -0.52
N LEU A 271 1.96 28.06 -1.60
CA LEU A 271 2.70 27.33 -2.64
C LEU A 271 2.59 28.11 -3.95
N GLY A 272 3.67 28.10 -4.72
CA GLY A 272 3.73 28.78 -6.03
C GLY A 272 2.62 28.35 -6.99
N PRO A 273 2.31 29.17 -8.01
CA PRO A 273 1.12 29.03 -8.85
C PRO A 273 1.11 27.79 -9.75
N ASN A 274 2.25 27.14 -9.93
CA ASN A 274 2.38 25.98 -10.83
C ASN A 274 1.87 24.69 -10.18
N SER A 275 0.54 24.50 -10.15
CA SER A 275 -0.14 23.35 -9.53
C SER A 275 0.28 21.97 -10.06
N ASP A 276 0.87 21.88 -11.24
CA ASP A 276 1.31 20.62 -11.86
C ASP A 276 2.60 20.08 -11.22
N HIS A 277 3.34 20.91 -10.50
CA HIS A 277 4.54 20.51 -9.76
C HIS A 277 4.27 20.11 -8.30
N HIS A 278 3.04 20.29 -7.83
CA HIS A 278 2.70 19.94 -6.46
C HIS A 278 2.58 18.42 -6.26
N ILE A 279 3.32 17.88 -5.31
CA ILE A 279 3.19 16.48 -4.89
C ILE A 279 2.13 16.40 -3.79
N HIS A 280 1.07 15.67 -4.05
CA HIS A 280 0.01 15.41 -3.07
C HIS A 280 0.13 13.98 -2.57
N GLN A 281 0.12 13.78 -1.26
CA GLN A 281 0.16 12.45 -0.67
C GLN A 281 -0.74 12.32 0.55
N LEU A 282 -1.49 11.21 0.61
CA LEU A 282 -2.25 10.83 1.80
C LEU A 282 -1.39 9.96 2.71
N VAL A 283 -1.43 10.24 4.01
CA VAL A 283 -0.72 9.46 5.03
C VAL A 283 -1.58 9.32 6.28
N VAL A 284 -1.22 8.35 7.13
CA VAL A 284 -1.71 8.31 8.51
C VAL A 284 -0.69 9.06 9.38
N PHE A 285 -1.07 10.22 9.87
CA PHE A 285 -0.23 11.04 10.75
C PHE A 285 -0.76 11.01 12.18
N LYS A 286 0.02 10.40 13.09
CA LYS A 286 -0.37 10.27 14.52
C LYS A 286 -1.81 9.73 14.70
N GLY A 287 -2.18 8.73 13.87
CA GLY A 287 -3.49 8.07 13.94
C GLY A 287 -4.64 8.79 13.24
N SER A 288 -4.39 9.91 12.55
CA SER A 288 -5.39 10.67 11.79
C SER A 288 -5.08 10.65 10.30
N LEU A 289 -6.11 10.80 9.46
CA LEU A 289 -5.93 11.03 8.03
C LEU A 289 -5.26 12.39 7.82
N ALA A 290 -4.20 12.41 7.04
CA ALA A 290 -3.51 13.64 6.69
C ALA A 290 -3.24 13.74 5.19
N LEU A 291 -3.31 14.95 4.66
CA LEU A 291 -2.87 15.33 3.34
C LEU A 291 -1.55 16.10 3.47
N ILE A 292 -0.55 15.65 2.73
CA ILE A 292 0.72 16.35 2.60
C ILE A 292 0.81 16.89 1.19
N VAL A 293 1.13 18.17 1.08
CA VAL A 293 1.37 18.85 -0.19
C VAL A 293 2.77 19.43 -0.17
N ILE A 294 3.58 19.07 -1.16
CA ILE A 294 4.94 19.60 -1.33
C ILE A 294 4.97 20.36 -2.67
N GLY A 295 5.47 21.55 -2.65
CA GLY A 295 5.63 22.37 -3.85
C GLY A 295 6.59 23.53 -3.63
N PRO A 296 6.97 24.25 -4.68
CA PRO A 296 7.80 25.44 -4.59
C PRO A 296 7.15 26.50 -3.71
N ASP A 297 7.98 27.33 -3.07
CA ASP A 297 7.55 28.49 -2.28
C ASP A 297 6.98 29.57 -3.22
N ASP A 298 5.87 30.21 -2.80
CA ASP A 298 5.25 31.32 -3.55
C ASP A 298 6.09 32.61 -3.47
N ASP A 299 6.97 32.73 -2.46
CA ASP A 299 7.81 33.90 -2.22
C ASP A 299 9.12 33.91 -3.08
N VAL A 300 9.36 32.90 -3.91
CA VAL A 300 10.49 32.90 -4.84
C VAL A 300 10.04 33.67 -6.07
N ASP A 301 10.35 34.97 -6.12
CA ASP A 301 10.20 35.80 -7.32
C ASP A 301 11.00 35.14 -8.44
N GLU A 302 10.30 34.66 -9.48
CA GLU A 302 10.91 34.36 -10.77
C GLU A 302 11.40 35.72 -11.36
N ASP A 303 12.58 36.14 -10.94
CA ASP A 303 13.24 37.26 -11.64
C ASP A 303 13.47 36.82 -13.09
N GLU A 304 12.53 37.24 -13.97
CA GLU A 304 12.66 37.20 -15.43
C GLU A 304 13.81 38.13 -15.85
N ASP A 305 15.05 37.70 -15.65
CA ASP A 305 16.17 38.30 -16.35
C ASP A 305 16.89 37.22 -17.17
N ASP A 306 16.47 37.16 -18.44
CA ASP A 306 17.16 36.51 -19.55
C ASP A 306 18.63 37.02 -19.62
N GLU A 307 19.53 36.37 -18.93
CA GLU A 307 20.94 36.38 -19.34
C GLU A 307 21.44 34.93 -19.40
N GLU A 308 21.80 34.53 -20.63
CA GLU A 308 22.48 33.27 -20.97
C GLU A 308 23.72 33.12 -20.09
N GLU A 309 23.61 32.48 -18.94
CA GLU A 309 24.74 32.04 -18.14
C GLU A 309 24.96 30.55 -18.25
N GLU A 310 26.21 30.22 -18.49
CA GLU A 310 26.80 28.92 -18.75
C GLU A 310 26.32 27.85 -17.75
N GLU A 311 26.06 26.64 -18.28
CA GLU A 311 25.72 25.43 -17.53
C GLU A 311 26.82 25.09 -16.47
N ASP A 312 26.82 25.77 -15.37
CA ASP A 312 27.41 25.25 -14.15
C ASP A 312 26.38 24.38 -13.43
N ASP A 313 26.75 23.14 -13.09
CA ASP A 313 25.98 22.12 -12.36
C ASP A 313 25.58 22.59 -10.93
N ASP A 314 25.14 23.80 -10.76
CA ASP A 314 24.72 24.38 -9.50
C ASP A 314 23.25 24.07 -9.23
N GLU A 315 23.02 23.60 -8.01
CA GLU A 315 21.78 23.11 -7.42
C GLU A 315 20.60 24.08 -7.69
N PRO A 316 19.43 23.57 -8.11
CA PRO A 316 18.28 24.42 -8.30
C PRO A 316 17.90 25.08 -6.97
N ASP A 317 17.93 26.40 -6.95
CA ASP A 317 17.61 27.27 -5.79
C ASP A 317 16.10 27.29 -5.48
N THR A 318 15.42 26.15 -5.62
CA THR A 318 14.01 26.02 -5.31
C THR A 318 13.82 25.45 -3.92
N SER A 319 13.55 26.31 -2.96
CA SER A 319 13.01 25.91 -1.66
C SER A 319 11.63 25.29 -1.85
N ASN A 320 11.43 24.07 -1.35
CA ASN A 320 10.12 23.45 -1.34
C ASN A 320 9.46 23.64 0.02
N ILE A 321 8.20 24.05 0.01
CA ILE A 321 7.35 24.07 1.22
C ILE A 321 6.59 22.76 1.30
N CYS A 322 6.49 22.21 2.50
CA CYS A 322 5.63 21.10 2.82
C CYS A 322 4.47 21.56 3.70
N LEU A 323 3.27 21.49 3.17
CA LEU A 323 2.03 21.75 3.90
C LEU A 323 1.46 20.44 4.42
N ILE A 324 1.20 20.38 5.72
CA ILE A 324 0.59 19.22 6.37
C ILE A 324 -0.80 19.61 6.86
N TRP A 325 -1.82 18.97 6.30
CA TRP A 325 -3.20 19.12 6.72
C TRP A 325 -3.64 17.85 7.44
N VAL A 326 -4.06 17.96 8.68
CA VAL A 326 -4.49 16.83 9.52
C VAL A 326 -5.98 16.93 9.78
N MET A 327 -6.73 15.90 9.43
CA MET A 327 -8.16 15.78 9.71
C MET A 327 -8.34 15.27 11.14
N ARG A 328 -8.78 16.13 12.06
CA ARG A 328 -8.95 15.80 13.48
C ARG A 328 -10.13 14.88 13.74
N GLU A 329 -11.19 15.01 12.95
CA GLU A 329 -12.37 14.17 12.99
C GLU A 329 -12.64 13.64 11.59
N TYR A 330 -12.56 12.31 11.45
CA TYR A 330 -12.61 11.65 10.13
C TYR A 330 -13.92 11.93 9.39
N GLY A 331 -13.81 12.43 8.16
CA GLY A 331 -14.94 12.79 7.29
C GLY A 331 -15.52 14.17 7.55
N VAL A 332 -15.05 14.90 8.57
CA VAL A 332 -15.54 16.25 8.91
C VAL A 332 -14.60 17.30 8.31
N VAL A 333 -15.04 18.00 7.27
CA VAL A 333 -14.22 18.98 6.52
C VAL A 333 -13.71 20.12 7.40
N ASP A 334 -14.54 20.63 8.29
CA ASP A 334 -14.16 21.73 9.19
C ASP A 334 -13.12 21.33 10.26
N SER A 335 -12.81 20.02 10.35
CA SER A 335 -11.82 19.50 11.29
C SER A 335 -10.38 19.55 10.77
N TRP A 336 -10.15 19.93 9.52
CA TRP A 336 -8.83 20.07 8.97
C TRP A 336 -8.02 21.15 9.72
N THR A 337 -6.80 20.82 10.09
CA THR A 337 -5.87 21.74 10.74
C THR A 337 -4.56 21.77 9.98
N LYS A 338 -4.07 22.96 9.65
CA LYS A 338 -2.83 23.18 8.92
C LYS A 338 -1.64 23.22 9.88
N THR A 339 -0.57 22.57 9.51
CA THR A 339 0.75 22.69 10.13
C THR A 339 1.75 22.86 8.99
N ASN A 340 2.51 23.93 9.01
CA ASN A 340 3.54 24.16 8.00
C ASN A 340 4.86 23.61 8.51
N VAL A 341 5.57 22.93 7.64
CA VAL A 341 6.95 22.51 7.87
C VAL A 341 7.75 22.92 6.65
N LEU A 342 8.73 23.80 6.83
CA LEU A 342 9.65 24.17 5.77
C LEU A 342 10.62 23.02 5.55
N PHE A 343 10.67 22.50 4.34
CA PHE A 343 11.62 21.48 3.92
C PHE A 343 12.43 22.02 2.73
N ASP A 344 13.55 22.62 3.03
CA ASP A 344 14.54 22.77 2.00
C ASP A 344 15.07 21.36 1.70
N TRP A 345 15.07 20.94 0.42
CA TRP A 345 15.76 19.72 -0.03
C TRP A 345 14.99 18.39 -0.06
N VAL A 346 13.68 18.34 0.05
CA VAL A 346 12.90 17.10 -0.11
C VAL A 346 12.42 16.91 -1.55
N ILE A 347 12.79 15.75 -2.16
CA ILE A 347 12.31 15.36 -3.50
C ILE A 347 11.04 14.49 -3.40
N LYS A 348 11.01 13.56 -2.42
CA LYS A 348 9.96 12.56 -2.36
C LYS A 348 9.65 12.17 -0.92
N LEU A 349 8.37 12.07 -0.63
CA LEU A 349 7.85 11.52 0.61
C LEU A 349 7.46 10.05 0.38
N PHE A 350 7.88 9.15 1.28
CA PHE A 350 7.52 7.74 1.23
C PHE A 350 6.43 7.35 2.24
N GLY A 351 6.19 8.18 3.23
CA GLY A 351 5.16 7.95 4.24
C GLY A 351 5.52 8.52 5.60
N CYS A 352 4.73 8.14 6.59
CA CYS A 352 4.90 8.58 7.97
C CYS A 352 4.98 7.39 8.91
N THR A 353 5.92 7.41 9.85
CA THR A 353 6.03 6.40 10.91
C THR A 353 4.91 6.57 11.95
N ASN A 354 4.67 5.55 12.76
CA ASN A 354 3.71 5.62 13.86
C ASN A 354 4.06 6.71 14.90
N SER A 355 5.36 7.05 15.02
CA SER A 355 5.85 8.14 15.86
C SER A 355 5.59 9.53 15.26
N GLY A 356 5.16 9.61 14.01
CA GLY A 356 4.93 10.86 13.29
C GLY A 356 6.18 11.44 12.63
N GLU A 357 7.22 10.63 12.41
CA GLU A 357 8.39 11.00 11.61
C GLU A 357 8.09 10.78 10.12
N PHE A 358 8.52 11.69 9.26
CA PHE A 358 8.44 11.51 7.81
C PHE A 358 9.63 10.73 7.28
N LEU A 359 9.35 9.82 6.37
CA LEU A 359 10.37 9.11 5.60
C LEU A 359 10.48 9.80 4.24
N VAL A 360 11.58 10.50 4.01
CA VAL A 360 11.75 11.36 2.84
C VAL A 360 13.07 11.08 2.13
N GLN A 361 13.06 11.34 0.83
CA GLN A 361 14.24 11.38 0.00
C GLN A 361 14.68 12.84 -0.16
N MET A 362 15.94 13.10 0.16
CA MET A 362 16.57 14.39 -0.02
C MET A 362 17.11 14.57 -1.46
N PHE A 363 17.44 15.80 -1.87
CA PHE A 363 18.05 16.09 -3.16
C PHE A 363 19.36 15.34 -3.41
N ASP A 364 20.18 15.18 -2.38
CA ASP A 364 21.41 14.39 -2.44
C ASP A 364 21.17 12.87 -2.48
N ARG A 365 19.93 12.46 -2.73
CA ARG A 365 19.45 11.09 -2.86
C ARG A 365 19.52 10.25 -1.59
N ARG A 366 19.80 10.82 -0.42
CA ARG A 366 19.75 10.09 0.85
C ARG A 366 18.30 9.85 1.29
N LEU A 367 18.05 8.67 1.85
CA LEU A 367 16.84 8.39 2.59
C LEU A 367 17.03 8.80 4.04
N VAL A 368 16.14 9.64 4.54
CA VAL A 368 16.20 10.15 5.91
C VAL A 368 14.85 10.00 6.61
N SER A 369 14.87 9.89 7.95
CA SER A 369 13.68 10.18 8.75
C SER A 369 13.76 11.60 9.28
N LEU A 370 12.64 12.29 9.23
CA LEU A 370 12.51 13.69 9.64
C LEU A 370 11.48 13.80 10.76
N GLU A 371 11.91 14.32 11.89
CA GLU A 371 11.06 14.57 13.04
C GLU A 371 10.28 15.89 12.85
N THR A 372 8.96 15.83 12.89
CA THR A 372 8.11 16.99 12.54
C THR A 372 8.10 18.12 13.58
N GLU A 373 8.53 17.85 14.82
CA GLU A 373 8.48 18.83 15.92
C GLU A 373 9.73 19.74 15.98
N ASN A 374 10.89 19.20 15.64
CA ASN A 374 12.17 19.91 15.76
C ASN A 374 12.98 19.90 14.46
N LEU A 375 12.44 19.37 13.38
CA LEU A 375 13.06 19.25 12.06
C LEU A 375 14.40 18.48 12.08
N LYS A 376 14.56 17.61 13.06
CA LYS A 376 15.78 16.81 13.17
C LYS A 376 15.81 15.75 12.08
N VAL A 377 16.83 15.83 11.24
CA VAL A 377 17.10 14.87 10.16
C VAL A 377 17.95 13.73 10.71
N ASN A 378 17.53 12.50 10.46
CA ASN A 378 18.29 11.30 10.78
C ASN A 378 18.54 10.50 9.50
N ASN A 379 19.83 10.38 9.11
CA ASN A 379 20.22 9.62 7.93
C ASN A 379 20.09 8.12 8.20
N LEU A 380 19.29 7.42 7.39
CA LEU A 380 19.03 6.00 7.54
C LEU A 380 20.11 5.11 6.90
N GLY A 381 21.07 5.71 6.16
CA GLY A 381 22.18 4.96 5.56
C GLY A 381 21.77 3.97 4.46
N ILE A 382 20.59 4.12 3.89
CA ILE A 382 20.07 3.28 2.81
C ILE A 382 20.28 4.01 1.49
N GLN A 383 20.78 3.29 0.46
CA GLN A 383 20.72 3.74 -0.92
C GLN A 383 19.26 3.77 -1.39
N ILE A 384 18.95 4.69 -2.28
CA ILE A 384 17.58 4.90 -2.76
C ILE A 384 17.02 3.61 -3.35
N PRO A 385 15.95 3.06 -2.76
CA PRO A 385 15.27 1.91 -3.33
C PRO A 385 14.38 2.38 -4.51
N PHE A 386 14.14 1.51 -5.49
CA PHE A 386 13.17 1.79 -6.55
C PHE A 386 11.75 1.96 -5.98
N TRP A 387 11.47 1.26 -4.90
CA TRP A 387 10.21 1.32 -4.18
C TRP A 387 10.47 1.20 -2.68
N LEU A 388 9.78 1.99 -1.89
CA LEU A 388 9.82 1.98 -0.44
C LEU A 388 8.39 2.07 0.09
N TYR A 389 8.10 1.25 1.10
CA TYR A 389 6.83 1.25 1.81
C TYR A 389 7.08 1.09 3.31
N TYR A 390 6.44 1.94 4.11
CA TYR A 390 6.43 1.80 5.56
C TYR A 390 5.18 1.07 6.02
N THR A 391 5.32 0.07 6.87
CA THR A 391 4.19 -0.62 7.52
C THR A 391 4.49 -0.92 8.98
N ALA A 392 3.48 -0.82 9.83
CA ALA A 392 3.55 -1.33 11.20
C ALA A 392 3.37 -2.86 11.26
N ASP A 393 2.98 -3.51 10.15
CA ASP A 393 2.38 -4.83 10.12
C ASP A 393 3.09 -5.83 9.21
N LEU A 394 4.41 -5.92 9.28
CA LEU A 394 5.09 -7.03 8.61
C LEU A 394 4.73 -8.35 9.31
N MET A 395 4.23 -9.32 8.54
CA MET A 395 3.86 -10.62 9.07
C MET A 395 4.03 -11.74 8.05
N GLU A 396 4.26 -12.96 8.57
CA GLU A 396 4.16 -14.18 7.77
C GLU A 396 2.71 -14.62 7.61
N SER A 397 2.38 -15.21 6.46
CA SER A 397 1.02 -15.61 6.12
C SER A 397 0.99 -16.96 5.39
N LEU A 398 -0.10 -17.72 5.57
CA LEU A 398 -0.42 -18.92 4.80
C LEU A 398 -1.35 -18.62 3.61
N VAL A 399 -1.78 -17.39 3.44
CA VAL A 399 -2.68 -16.98 2.35
C VAL A 399 -2.09 -17.38 1.01
N LEU A 400 -2.90 -17.85 0.08
CA LEU A 400 -2.61 -18.49 -1.21
C LEU A 400 -2.19 -19.97 -1.12
N LEU A 401 -2.03 -20.55 0.06
CA LEU A 401 -1.63 -21.95 0.19
C LEU A 401 -2.70 -22.94 -0.33
N ASP A 402 -3.97 -22.53 -0.31
CA ASP A 402 -5.10 -23.29 -0.86
C ASP A 402 -5.22 -23.20 -2.39
N GLN A 403 -4.43 -22.34 -3.02
CA GLN A 403 -4.49 -22.07 -4.46
C GLN A 403 -3.32 -22.70 -5.22
N VAL A 404 -3.13 -24.02 -5.04
CA VAL A 404 -1.99 -24.76 -5.61
C VAL A 404 -2.09 -24.80 -7.13
N LYS A 405 -1.45 -23.89 -7.82
CA LYS A 405 -0.88 -24.12 -9.15
C LYS A 405 0.64 -24.21 -8.98
N ASN A 406 1.25 -25.29 -9.43
CA ASN A 406 2.68 -25.51 -9.29
C ASN A 406 3.48 -24.44 -10.04
N PRO A 407 4.59 -23.92 -9.46
CA PRO A 407 5.45 -22.94 -10.14
C PRO A 407 6.10 -23.42 -11.45
N SER A 408 6.04 -24.71 -11.75
CA SER A 408 6.64 -25.32 -12.96
C SER A 408 5.90 -25.03 -14.27
N GLU A 409 4.78 -24.30 -14.25
CA GLU A 409 4.00 -23.98 -15.47
C GLU A 409 4.37 -22.62 -16.09
N TYR A 410 5.37 -21.89 -15.54
CA TYR A 410 5.70 -20.53 -15.99
C TYR A 410 7.07 -20.42 -16.69
N HIS A 411 7.65 -21.54 -17.14
CA HIS A 411 8.84 -21.55 -17.98
C HIS A 411 8.49 -22.01 -19.40
N ASP A 412 7.77 -21.13 -20.14
CA ASP A 412 7.73 -21.17 -21.61
C ASP A 412 7.68 -19.74 -22.16
#